data_1bda7d3d63a76e5457e91a670e636feb
#
_entry.id   1bda7d3d63a76e5457e91a670e636feb
#
_cell.length_a   1.000
_cell.length_b   1.000
_cell.length_c   1.000
_cell.angle_alpha   90.00
_cell.angle_beta   90.00
_cell.angle_gamma   90.00
#
_symmetry.space_group_name_H-M   'P 1'
#
loop_
_entity.id
_entity.type
_entity.pdbx_description
1 polymer ?
#
loop_
_entity_poly.entity_id
_entity_poly.type
_entity_poly.pdbx_seq_one_letter_code
_entity_poly.pdbx_strand_id
1 'polypeptide(L)'
;MEANQKAGINPNAAEERIPRLEYSKRQCEWLNKMAGSMNAVDGYNCEKCLNKGMIFVIAENGEPAAEECSCMKTRRTLRRARESGLNDLLSEYTFGKFIVSEDWQKEIKDKAMLFCKDDDAKWFYIGGQSGAGKSHLCTAIAAYYIKHGKDVRYMLWRDDVVKLKQLSNNYDGYQSIMQPFKDVDVLYIDDMFKSQSGTEPTRSDVNIAFEILDARLRSKDKITIVSS
;
A
#
# COMPACT_ATOMS: atom_id res chain seq x y z
N MET A 1 -58.86 45.26 36.34
CA MET A 1 -57.99 45.96 35.38
C MET A 1 -56.59 45.49 35.64
N GLU A 2 -56.14 44.41 34.95
CA GLU A 2 -54.83 43.83 35.10
C GLU A 2 -53.92 44.30 33.94
N ALA A 3 -52.84 44.98 34.31
CA ALA A 3 -51.87 45.51 33.38
C ALA A 3 -50.86 44.42 33.00
N ASN A 4 -50.86 44.06 31.74
CA ASN A 4 -49.98 43.11 31.11
C ASN A 4 -48.59 43.75 30.92
N GLN A 5 -47.61 43.39 31.78
CA GLN A 5 -46.21 43.76 31.60
C GLN A 5 -45.58 42.80 30.54
N LYS A 6 -45.41 43.32 29.32
CA LYS A 6 -44.56 42.70 28.31
C LYS A 6 -43.11 42.81 28.75
N ALA A 7 -42.50 41.70 29.09
CA ALA A 7 -41.06 41.58 29.26
C ALA A 7 -40.36 41.92 27.94
N GLY A 8 -39.64 43.05 27.92
CA GLY A 8 -38.82 43.48 26.79
C GLY A 8 -37.62 42.53 26.61
N ILE A 9 -37.58 41.84 25.50
CA ILE A 9 -36.41 41.12 25.07
C ILE A 9 -35.37 42.17 24.69
N ASN A 10 -34.27 42.21 25.42
CA ASN A 10 -33.14 43.09 25.15
C ASN A 10 -32.43 42.62 23.85
N PRO A 11 -32.46 43.37 22.73
CA PRO A 11 -31.85 42.96 21.48
C PRO A 11 -30.34 43.09 21.48
N ASN A 12 -29.71 43.43 22.59
CA ASN A 12 -28.27 43.60 22.74
C ASN A 12 -27.62 42.61 23.72
N ALA A 13 -28.19 41.42 23.87
CA ALA A 13 -27.41 40.33 24.44
C ALA A 13 -26.32 39.99 23.42
N ALA A 14 -25.11 40.50 23.67
CA ALA A 14 -23.92 40.14 22.88
C ALA A 14 -23.75 38.62 22.97
N GLU A 15 -24.17 37.92 21.92
CA GLU A 15 -23.71 36.54 21.69
C GLU A 15 -22.18 36.60 21.77
N GLU A 16 -21.58 35.99 22.78
CA GLU A 16 -20.14 35.82 22.87
C GLU A 16 -19.67 35.18 21.61
N ARG A 17 -19.13 35.96 20.66
CA ARG A 17 -18.58 35.46 19.42
C ARG A 17 -17.38 34.62 19.78
N ILE A 18 -17.51 33.32 19.66
CA ILE A 18 -16.41 32.37 19.82
C ILE A 18 -15.24 32.84 18.93
N PRO A 19 -14.02 33.02 19.47
CA PRO A 19 -12.87 33.42 18.69
C PRO A 19 -12.73 32.51 17.46
N ARG A 20 -12.42 33.08 16.28
CA ARG A 20 -12.35 32.34 15.00
C ARG A 20 -11.52 31.05 15.10
N LEU A 21 -10.39 31.09 15.77
CA LEU A 21 -9.54 29.94 16.01
C LEU A 21 -10.23 28.84 16.83
N GLU A 22 -10.99 29.21 17.84
CA GLU A 22 -11.74 28.27 18.68
C GLU A 22 -12.88 27.61 17.89
N TYR A 23 -13.56 28.38 17.04
CA TYR A 23 -14.54 27.85 16.11
C TYR A 23 -13.93 26.85 15.15
N SER A 24 -12.79 27.18 14.52
CA SER A 24 -12.05 26.30 13.60
C SER A 24 -11.62 24.99 14.29
N LYS A 25 -11.15 25.05 15.55
CA LYS A 25 -10.80 23.87 16.34
C LYS A 25 -12.01 22.94 16.55
N ARG A 26 -13.12 23.49 17.00
CA ARG A 26 -14.37 22.71 17.21
C ARG A 26 -14.86 22.08 15.91
N GLN A 27 -14.73 22.79 14.80
CA GLN A 27 -15.08 22.26 13.47
C GLN A 27 -14.18 21.08 13.07
N CYS A 28 -12.87 21.19 13.25
CA CYS A 28 -11.93 20.08 12.99
C CYS A 28 -12.23 18.87 13.87
N GLU A 29 -12.47 19.09 15.18
CA GLU A 29 -12.81 18.01 16.11
C GLU A 29 -14.09 17.30 15.71
N TRP A 30 -15.12 18.05 15.34
CA TRP A 30 -16.40 17.49 14.87
C TRP A 30 -16.21 16.67 13.58
N LEU A 31 -15.52 17.23 12.58
CA LEU A 31 -15.21 16.52 11.33
C LEU A 31 -14.36 15.26 11.57
N ASN A 32 -13.43 15.30 12.54
CA ASN A 32 -12.60 14.13 12.85
C ASN A 32 -13.36 13.01 13.57
N LYS A 33 -14.43 13.32 14.28
CA LYS A 33 -15.31 12.32 14.94
C LYS A 33 -16.25 11.60 13.95
N MET A 34 -16.49 12.17 12.77
CA MET A 34 -17.33 11.52 11.76
C MET A 34 -16.60 10.32 11.18
N ALA A 35 -17.30 9.20 10.99
CA ALA A 35 -16.78 8.02 10.33
C ALA A 35 -16.97 8.10 8.81
N GLY A 36 -16.02 7.54 8.06
CA GLY A 36 -16.14 7.27 6.63
C GLY A 36 -16.46 5.81 6.36
N SER A 37 -16.56 5.45 5.10
CA SER A 37 -16.97 4.11 4.64
C SER A 37 -15.95 3.42 3.73
N MET A 38 -14.71 3.90 3.65
CA MET A 38 -13.71 3.33 2.74
C MET A 38 -13.39 1.86 3.05
N ASN A 39 -13.54 1.45 4.31
CA ASN A 39 -13.36 0.06 4.72
C ASN A 39 -14.39 -0.91 4.10
N ALA A 40 -15.57 -0.43 3.74
CA ALA A 40 -16.55 -1.27 3.02
C ALA A 40 -16.04 -1.66 1.62
N VAL A 41 -15.16 -0.86 1.02
CA VAL A 41 -14.59 -1.10 -0.31
C VAL A 41 -13.32 -1.95 -0.23
N ASP A 42 -12.42 -1.66 0.71
CA ASP A 42 -11.08 -2.26 0.75
C ASP A 42 -10.82 -3.20 1.95
N GLY A 43 -11.77 -3.32 2.87
CA GLY A 43 -11.67 -4.16 4.05
C GLY A 43 -10.67 -3.65 5.12
N TYR A 44 -9.98 -2.51 4.86
CA TYR A 44 -8.98 -1.97 5.76
C TYR A 44 -9.60 -0.97 6.74
N ASN A 45 -9.45 -1.22 8.04
CA ASN A 45 -9.91 -0.31 9.08
C ASN A 45 -8.79 0.64 9.53
N CYS A 46 -9.08 1.93 9.55
CA CYS A 46 -8.18 2.97 10.04
C CYS A 46 -8.83 3.74 11.19
N GLU A 47 -8.31 3.56 12.40
CA GLU A 47 -8.79 4.27 13.60
C GLU A 47 -8.42 5.75 13.58
N LYS A 48 -7.29 6.13 12.94
CA LYS A 48 -6.80 7.50 12.88
C LYS A 48 -7.76 8.45 12.16
N CYS A 49 -8.34 8.05 11.03
CA CYS A 49 -9.28 8.86 10.26
C CYS A 49 -10.71 8.32 10.26
N LEU A 50 -10.99 7.28 11.04
CA LEU A 50 -12.28 6.58 11.07
C LEU A 50 -12.78 6.25 9.65
N ASN A 51 -11.87 5.74 8.81
CA ASN A 51 -12.14 5.32 7.42
C ASN A 51 -12.54 6.43 6.44
N LYS A 52 -12.25 7.71 6.72
CA LYS A 52 -12.48 8.83 5.78
C LYS A 52 -11.37 9.01 4.74
N GLY A 53 -10.17 8.53 5.02
CA GLY A 53 -8.99 8.77 4.19
C GLY A 53 -8.32 10.13 4.41
N MET A 54 -8.92 11.00 5.22
CA MET A 54 -8.41 12.34 5.55
C MET A 54 -8.60 12.67 7.02
N ILE A 55 -7.79 13.57 7.54
CA ILE A 55 -7.89 14.18 8.86
C ILE A 55 -7.95 15.70 8.71
N PHE A 56 -8.69 16.34 9.59
CA PHE A 56 -8.83 17.80 9.58
C PHE A 56 -7.92 18.40 10.63
N VAL A 57 -7.13 19.37 10.23
CA VAL A 57 -6.14 20.08 11.04
C VAL A 57 -6.36 21.59 10.92
N ILE A 58 -5.77 22.36 11.82
CA ILE A 58 -5.72 23.82 11.68
C ILE A 58 -4.49 24.19 10.87
N ALA A 59 -4.69 24.80 9.71
CA ALA A 59 -3.62 25.34 8.89
C ALA A 59 -2.97 26.59 9.54
N GLU A 60 -1.83 27.03 9.03
CA GLU A 60 -1.08 28.18 9.54
C GLU A 60 -1.91 29.48 9.57
N ASN A 61 -2.87 29.62 8.66
CA ASN A 61 -3.80 30.76 8.59
C ASN A 61 -4.94 30.68 9.61
N GLY A 62 -4.98 29.66 10.47
CA GLY A 62 -6.03 29.44 11.48
C GLY A 62 -7.32 28.82 10.95
N GLU A 63 -7.38 28.42 9.67
CA GLU A 63 -8.55 27.79 9.05
C GLU A 63 -8.46 26.26 9.10
N PRO A 64 -9.61 25.55 9.08
CA PRO A 64 -9.62 24.11 8.90
C PRO A 64 -9.05 23.69 7.54
N ALA A 65 -8.14 22.75 7.53
CA ALA A 65 -7.60 22.12 6.32
C ALA A 65 -7.72 20.60 6.40
N ALA A 66 -7.94 19.96 5.26
CA ALA A 66 -7.95 18.52 5.16
C ALA A 66 -6.56 18.02 4.72
N GLU A 67 -5.99 17.10 5.48
CA GLU A 67 -4.76 16.40 5.14
C GLU A 67 -5.04 14.93 4.83
N GLU A 68 -4.32 14.38 3.85
CA GLU A 68 -4.42 12.97 3.53
C GLU A 68 -3.95 12.12 4.72
N CYS A 69 -4.78 11.17 5.14
CA CYS A 69 -4.39 10.22 6.19
C CYS A 69 -3.33 9.24 5.67
N SER A 70 -2.36 8.91 6.51
CA SER A 70 -1.32 7.91 6.20
C SER A 70 -1.89 6.57 5.73
N CYS A 71 -3.13 6.21 6.10
CA CYS A 71 -3.80 5.00 5.62
C CYS A 71 -4.02 4.96 4.10
N MET A 72 -4.03 6.11 3.42
CA MET A 72 -4.24 6.17 1.98
C MET A 72 -3.12 5.48 1.19
N LYS A 73 -1.89 5.48 1.73
CA LYS A 73 -0.78 4.71 1.15
C LYS A 73 -1.12 3.22 1.13
N THR A 74 -1.54 2.66 2.27
CA THR A 74 -1.97 1.25 2.40
C THR A 74 -3.18 0.95 1.50
N ARG A 75 -4.18 1.84 1.47
CA ARG A 75 -5.37 1.66 0.62
C ARG A 75 -5.04 1.64 -0.87
N ARG A 76 -4.13 2.51 -1.33
CA ARG A 76 -3.65 2.49 -2.72
C ARG A 76 -2.93 1.19 -3.05
N THR A 77 -2.12 0.68 -2.13
CA THR A 77 -1.45 -0.62 -2.30
C THR A 77 -2.43 -1.78 -2.37
N LEU A 78 -3.42 -1.83 -1.48
CA LEU A 78 -4.48 -2.85 -1.51
C LEU A 78 -5.30 -2.80 -2.81
N ARG A 79 -5.60 -1.61 -3.33
CA ARG A 79 -6.27 -1.46 -4.63
C ARG A 79 -5.42 -2.06 -5.75
N ARG A 80 -4.12 -1.71 -5.84
CA ARG A 80 -3.21 -2.28 -6.84
C ARG A 80 -3.05 -3.79 -6.70
N ALA A 81 -3.00 -4.30 -5.47
CA ALA A 81 -2.96 -5.72 -5.22
C ALA A 81 -4.20 -6.44 -5.74
N ARG A 82 -5.38 -5.82 -5.64
CA ARG A 82 -6.63 -6.35 -6.23
C ARG A 82 -6.58 -6.36 -7.76
N GLU A 83 -6.17 -5.25 -8.36
CA GLU A 83 -6.06 -5.09 -9.81
C GLU A 83 -5.04 -6.06 -10.43
N SER A 84 -4.01 -6.46 -9.69
CA SER A 84 -2.98 -7.43 -10.12
C SER A 84 -3.31 -8.89 -9.78
N GLY A 85 -4.47 -9.17 -9.17
CA GLY A 85 -4.85 -10.52 -8.75
C GLY A 85 -4.18 -11.02 -7.46
N LEU A 86 -3.33 -10.20 -6.83
CA LEU A 86 -2.65 -10.58 -5.57
C LEU A 86 -3.59 -10.57 -4.37
N ASN A 87 -4.70 -9.81 -4.41
CA ASN A 87 -5.57 -9.59 -3.25
C ASN A 87 -6.10 -10.89 -2.64
N ASP A 88 -6.55 -11.82 -3.47
CA ASP A 88 -7.09 -13.09 -3.00
C ASP A 88 -6.00 -13.93 -2.32
N LEU A 89 -4.78 -13.82 -2.83
CA LEU A 89 -3.62 -14.50 -2.27
C LEU A 89 -3.15 -13.90 -0.92
N LEU A 90 -3.35 -12.59 -0.69
CA LEU A 90 -2.95 -11.94 0.57
C LEU A 90 -3.66 -12.52 1.79
N SER A 91 -4.90 -12.98 1.64
CA SER A 91 -5.67 -13.60 2.71
C SER A 91 -5.36 -15.09 2.86
N GLU A 92 -5.01 -15.75 1.77
CA GLU A 92 -4.73 -17.19 1.71
C GLU A 92 -3.26 -17.49 2.05
N TYR A 93 -2.31 -16.73 1.51
CA TYR A 93 -0.89 -16.98 1.63
C TYR A 93 -0.28 -16.16 2.76
N THR A 94 -0.48 -16.65 4.01
CA THR A 94 0.09 -16.05 5.21
C THR A 94 1.12 -16.97 5.82
N PHE A 95 2.05 -16.46 6.62
CA PHE A 95 3.01 -17.30 7.36
C PHE A 95 2.30 -18.36 8.25
N GLY A 96 1.13 -18.01 8.82
CA GLY A 96 0.36 -18.93 9.66
C GLY A 96 -0.25 -20.10 8.89
N LYS A 97 -0.64 -19.88 7.63
CA LYS A 97 -1.24 -20.90 6.76
C LYS A 97 -0.19 -21.70 5.97
N PHE A 98 1.09 -21.35 6.03
CA PHE A 98 2.14 -22.11 5.37
C PHE A 98 2.36 -23.44 6.10
N ILE A 99 2.02 -24.53 5.41
CA ILE A 99 2.14 -25.88 5.95
C ILE A 99 3.61 -26.30 5.94
N VAL A 100 4.08 -26.80 7.07
CA VAL A 100 5.42 -27.33 7.26
C VAL A 100 5.31 -28.83 7.50
N SER A 101 5.71 -29.62 6.53
CA SER A 101 5.74 -31.09 6.60
C SER A 101 7.17 -31.63 6.72
N GLU A 102 8.15 -30.84 6.31
CA GLU A 102 9.57 -31.22 6.26
C GLU A 102 10.48 -30.10 6.80
N ASP A 103 11.67 -30.45 7.26
CA ASP A 103 12.61 -29.52 7.87
C ASP A 103 13.02 -28.36 6.94
N TRP A 104 13.22 -28.63 5.67
CA TRP A 104 13.56 -27.58 4.70
C TRP A 104 12.45 -26.54 4.54
N GLN A 105 11.17 -26.96 4.65
CA GLN A 105 10.03 -26.03 4.61
C GLN A 105 10.02 -25.11 5.84
N LYS A 106 10.39 -25.66 7.00
CA LYS A 106 10.57 -24.86 8.21
C LYS A 106 11.70 -23.86 8.03
N GLU A 107 12.83 -24.30 7.53
CA GLU A 107 14.01 -23.43 7.31
C GLU A 107 13.70 -22.25 6.39
N ILE A 108 13.05 -22.48 5.23
CA ILE A 108 12.71 -21.39 4.31
C ILE A 108 11.67 -20.46 4.89
N LYS A 109 10.69 -20.96 5.67
CA LYS A 109 9.71 -20.14 6.39
C LYS A 109 10.40 -19.25 7.42
N ASP A 110 11.29 -19.82 8.22
CA ASP A 110 12.03 -19.09 9.26
C ASP A 110 12.92 -18.00 8.63
N LYS A 111 13.61 -18.30 7.51
CA LYS A 111 14.36 -17.30 6.73
C LYS A 111 13.48 -16.19 6.18
N ALA A 112 12.28 -16.50 5.67
CA ALA A 112 11.34 -15.50 5.19
C ALA A 112 10.81 -14.61 6.33
N MET A 113 10.56 -15.18 7.49
CA MET A 113 10.15 -14.40 8.67
C MET A 113 11.28 -13.55 9.23
N LEU A 114 12.53 -14.06 9.21
CA LEU A 114 13.71 -13.30 9.62
C LEU A 114 13.95 -12.11 8.68
N PHE A 115 13.85 -12.32 7.37
CA PHE A 115 13.93 -11.25 6.38
C PHE A 115 12.98 -10.09 6.66
N CYS A 116 11.76 -10.39 7.09
CA CYS A 116 10.78 -9.35 7.44
C CYS A 116 11.19 -8.49 8.65
N LYS A 117 12.04 -9.01 9.55
CA LYS A 117 12.46 -8.36 10.79
C LYS A 117 13.83 -7.70 10.67
N ASP A 118 14.55 -7.98 9.61
CA ASP A 118 15.89 -7.45 9.35
C ASP A 118 15.79 -6.16 8.51
N ASP A 119 15.98 -5.02 9.16
CA ASP A 119 15.91 -3.70 8.50
C ASP A 119 17.02 -3.48 7.48
N ASP A 120 18.13 -4.22 7.55
CA ASP A 120 19.24 -4.13 6.59
C ASP A 120 19.03 -5.02 5.37
N ALA A 121 18.24 -6.08 5.49
CA ALA A 121 17.94 -6.98 4.39
C ALA A 121 17.02 -6.30 3.35
N LYS A 122 17.50 -6.21 2.11
CA LYS A 122 16.77 -5.55 1.00
C LYS A 122 16.36 -6.52 -0.11
N TRP A 123 16.92 -7.74 -0.12
CA TRP A 123 16.69 -8.69 -1.18
C TRP A 123 16.28 -10.04 -0.62
N PHE A 124 15.16 -10.56 -1.09
CA PHE A 124 14.71 -11.91 -0.84
C PHE A 124 14.51 -12.64 -2.17
N TYR A 125 15.25 -13.73 -2.36
CA TYR A 125 15.11 -14.60 -3.52
C TYR A 125 14.80 -16.02 -3.10
N ILE A 126 13.82 -16.63 -3.76
CA ILE A 126 13.48 -18.04 -3.60
C ILE A 126 13.25 -18.70 -4.96
N GLY A 127 14.07 -19.70 -5.26
CA GLY A 127 13.97 -20.51 -6.46
C GLY A 127 13.65 -21.97 -6.15
N GLY A 128 13.12 -22.71 -7.12
CA GLY A 128 12.87 -24.14 -6.96
C GLY A 128 11.63 -24.65 -7.70
N GLN A 129 11.28 -25.89 -7.46
CA GLN A 129 10.21 -26.59 -8.18
C GLN A 129 8.83 -25.92 -7.99
N SER A 130 7.96 -26.10 -9.00
CA SER A 130 6.55 -25.68 -8.88
C SER A 130 5.88 -26.40 -7.71
N GLY A 131 5.02 -25.71 -6.97
CA GLY A 131 4.34 -26.25 -5.81
C GLY A 131 5.14 -26.23 -4.49
N ALA A 132 6.43 -25.84 -4.49
CA ALA A 132 7.27 -25.78 -3.29
C ALA A 132 6.89 -24.66 -2.30
N GLY A 133 5.85 -23.88 -2.55
CA GLY A 133 5.37 -22.81 -1.65
C GLY A 133 6.08 -21.45 -1.84
N LYS A 134 6.84 -21.25 -2.90
CA LYS A 134 7.56 -19.99 -3.18
C LYS A 134 6.65 -18.76 -3.17
N SER A 135 5.61 -18.77 -4.03
CA SER A 135 4.65 -17.65 -4.12
C SER A 135 3.88 -17.46 -2.81
N HIS A 136 3.64 -18.53 -2.04
CA HIS A 136 3.03 -18.41 -0.71
C HIS A 136 3.92 -17.58 0.23
N LEU A 137 5.19 -17.90 0.35
CA LEU A 137 6.12 -17.18 1.24
C LEU A 137 6.36 -15.75 0.75
N CYS A 138 6.57 -15.54 -0.55
CA CYS A 138 6.75 -14.20 -1.11
C CYS A 138 5.51 -13.31 -0.90
N THR A 139 4.32 -13.87 -1.07
CA THR A 139 3.05 -13.16 -0.77
C THR A 139 2.92 -12.86 0.71
N ALA A 140 3.31 -13.79 1.60
CA ALA A 140 3.29 -13.54 3.05
C ALA A 140 4.25 -12.40 3.44
N ILE A 141 5.45 -12.32 2.83
CA ILE A 141 6.38 -11.21 3.00
C ILE A 141 5.76 -9.90 2.50
N ALA A 142 5.17 -9.90 1.29
CA ALA A 142 4.50 -8.72 0.74
C ALA A 142 3.36 -8.23 1.66
N ALA A 143 2.54 -9.16 2.18
CA ALA A 143 1.47 -8.85 3.14
C ALA A 143 2.01 -8.24 4.44
N TYR A 144 3.15 -8.71 4.93
CA TYR A 144 3.83 -8.12 6.08
C TYR A 144 4.15 -6.65 5.84
N TYR A 145 4.79 -6.31 4.72
CA TYR A 145 5.16 -4.94 4.40
C TYR A 145 3.95 -4.03 4.14
N ILE A 146 2.86 -4.54 3.55
CA ILE A 146 1.59 -3.81 3.41
C ILE A 146 1.05 -3.42 4.80
N LYS A 147 1.03 -4.36 5.74
CA LYS A 147 0.58 -4.10 7.12
C LYS A 147 1.43 -3.09 7.85
N HIS A 148 2.72 -2.99 7.52
CA HIS A 148 3.65 -2.00 8.08
C HIS A 148 3.69 -0.68 7.29
N GLY A 149 2.67 -0.43 6.44
CA GLY A 149 2.49 0.86 5.75
C GLY A 149 3.46 1.12 4.60
N LYS A 150 4.18 0.10 4.12
CA LYS A 150 5.00 0.22 2.92
C LYS A 150 4.15 0.20 1.66
N ASP A 151 4.57 0.91 0.64
CA ASP A 151 3.97 0.79 -0.68
C ASP A 151 4.52 -0.46 -1.36
N VAL A 152 3.64 -1.42 -1.65
CA VAL A 152 4.02 -2.70 -2.26
C VAL A 152 3.45 -2.79 -3.66
N ARG A 153 4.27 -3.23 -4.63
CA ARG A 153 3.83 -3.51 -5.99
C ARG A 153 4.14 -4.96 -6.34
N TYR A 154 3.14 -5.63 -6.88
CA TYR A 154 3.25 -6.97 -7.43
C TYR A 154 3.49 -6.89 -8.93
N MET A 155 4.45 -7.66 -9.41
CA MET A 155 4.77 -7.87 -10.83
C MET A 155 4.63 -9.36 -11.14
N LEU A 156 3.61 -9.73 -11.87
CA LEU A 156 3.53 -11.06 -12.47
C LEU A 156 4.41 -11.04 -13.72
N TRP A 157 5.61 -11.59 -13.59
CA TRP A 157 6.67 -11.50 -14.62
C TRP A 157 6.16 -11.80 -16.02
N ARG A 158 5.50 -12.92 -16.17
CA ARG A 158 5.00 -13.41 -17.46
C ARG A 158 4.10 -12.41 -18.19
N ASP A 159 3.23 -11.72 -17.47
CA ASP A 159 2.22 -10.85 -18.06
C ASP A 159 2.74 -9.42 -18.24
N ASP A 160 3.48 -8.90 -17.26
CA ASP A 160 3.96 -7.52 -17.28
C ASP A 160 5.15 -7.33 -18.23
N VAL A 161 6.00 -8.34 -18.39
CA VAL A 161 7.08 -8.30 -19.40
C VAL A 161 6.53 -8.23 -20.83
N VAL A 162 5.42 -8.92 -21.12
CA VAL A 162 4.77 -8.82 -22.43
C VAL A 162 4.29 -7.40 -22.71
N LYS A 163 3.67 -6.73 -21.73
CA LYS A 163 3.25 -5.34 -21.85
C LYS A 163 4.43 -4.39 -22.09
N LEU A 164 5.52 -4.58 -21.34
CA LEU A 164 6.75 -3.78 -21.51
C LEU A 164 7.36 -3.97 -22.91
N LYS A 165 7.41 -5.20 -23.41
CA LYS A 165 7.91 -5.50 -24.78
C LYS A 165 7.03 -4.85 -25.86
N GLN A 166 5.71 -4.86 -25.69
CA GLN A 166 4.78 -4.23 -26.65
C GLN A 166 4.99 -2.70 -26.71
N LEU A 167 5.44 -2.09 -25.63
CA LEU A 167 5.71 -0.65 -25.53
C LEU A 167 7.16 -0.27 -25.82
N SER A 168 8.01 -1.19 -26.27
CA SER A 168 9.45 -0.95 -26.52
C SER A 168 9.72 0.22 -27.47
N ASN A 169 8.82 0.50 -28.41
CA ASN A 169 8.91 1.61 -29.36
C ASN A 169 8.15 2.88 -28.90
N ASN A 170 7.53 2.86 -27.73
CA ASN A 170 6.81 4.00 -27.14
C ASN A 170 7.46 4.31 -25.79
N TYR A 171 8.38 5.27 -25.77
CA TYR A 171 9.15 5.62 -24.58
C TYR A 171 8.26 6.00 -23.40
N ASP A 172 7.29 6.89 -23.59
CA ASP A 172 6.42 7.36 -22.51
C ASP A 172 5.54 6.24 -21.96
N GLY A 173 4.97 5.44 -22.84
CA GLY A 173 4.19 4.26 -22.48
C GLY A 173 5.04 3.22 -21.72
N TYR A 174 6.25 2.95 -22.18
CA TYR A 174 7.19 2.06 -21.52
C TYR A 174 7.55 2.55 -20.12
N GLN A 175 7.95 3.82 -19.99
CA GLN A 175 8.32 4.40 -18.70
C GLN A 175 7.14 4.47 -17.73
N SER A 176 5.93 4.69 -18.21
CA SER A 176 4.73 4.70 -17.36
C SER A 176 4.49 3.37 -16.62
N ILE A 177 4.91 2.24 -17.20
CA ILE A 177 4.85 0.90 -16.58
C ILE A 177 6.14 0.58 -15.82
N MET A 178 7.30 0.89 -16.40
CA MET A 178 8.61 0.54 -15.86
C MET A 178 8.95 1.33 -14.60
N GLN A 179 8.74 2.66 -14.61
CA GLN A 179 9.13 3.52 -13.49
C GLN A 179 8.47 3.14 -12.17
N PRO A 180 7.18 2.81 -12.11
CA PRO A 180 6.56 2.32 -10.88
C PRO A 180 7.19 1.05 -10.29
N PHE A 181 7.77 0.16 -11.09
CA PHE A 181 8.50 -1.01 -10.57
C PHE A 181 9.85 -0.61 -9.97
N LYS A 182 10.49 0.43 -10.52
CA LYS A 182 11.75 0.94 -9.99
C LYS A 182 11.55 1.72 -8.68
N ASP A 183 10.45 2.47 -8.54
CA ASP A 183 10.27 3.47 -7.49
C ASP A 183 9.56 2.98 -6.24
N VAL A 184 8.74 1.95 -6.32
CA VAL A 184 7.97 1.44 -5.18
C VAL A 184 8.87 1.00 -4.01
N ASP A 185 8.41 1.16 -2.77
CA ASP A 185 9.16 0.76 -1.57
C ASP A 185 9.51 -0.74 -1.61
N VAL A 186 8.51 -1.58 -1.92
CA VAL A 186 8.65 -3.04 -1.99
C VAL A 186 8.15 -3.54 -3.33
N LEU A 187 9.00 -4.20 -4.10
CA LEU A 187 8.63 -4.88 -5.34
C LEU A 187 8.63 -6.39 -5.11
N TYR A 188 7.51 -7.03 -5.43
CA TYR A 188 7.44 -8.49 -5.51
C TYR A 188 7.32 -8.92 -6.97
N ILE A 189 8.35 -9.59 -7.49
CA ILE A 189 8.40 -10.20 -8.82
C ILE A 189 8.10 -11.70 -8.68
N ASP A 190 6.98 -12.14 -9.23
CA ASP A 190 6.57 -13.54 -9.16
C ASP A 190 6.85 -14.29 -10.46
N ASP A 191 7.32 -15.52 -10.32
CA ASP A 191 7.66 -16.43 -11.43
C ASP A 191 8.65 -15.78 -12.43
N MET A 192 9.71 -15.13 -11.91
CA MET A 192 10.71 -14.45 -12.74
C MET A 192 11.34 -15.42 -13.75
N PHE A 193 11.38 -14.99 -15.03
CA PHE A 193 11.85 -15.77 -16.18
C PHE A 193 11.03 -17.01 -16.55
N LYS A 194 9.91 -17.28 -15.87
CA LYS A 194 9.01 -18.35 -16.27
C LYS A 194 8.25 -17.94 -17.54
N SER A 195 8.46 -18.65 -18.61
CA SER A 195 7.73 -18.46 -19.88
C SER A 195 6.48 -19.34 -19.97
N GLN A 196 5.51 -18.93 -20.80
CA GLN A 196 4.31 -19.75 -21.06
C GLN A 196 4.63 -21.06 -21.79
N SER A 197 5.67 -21.06 -22.61
CA SER A 197 6.08 -22.17 -23.46
C SER A 197 7.25 -22.99 -22.92
N GLY A 198 7.77 -22.67 -21.73
CA GLY A 198 8.97 -23.29 -21.17
C GLY A 198 10.26 -22.95 -21.95
N THR A 199 10.22 -21.92 -22.81
CA THR A 199 11.40 -21.43 -23.54
C THR A 199 12.34 -20.64 -22.64
N GLU A 200 13.62 -20.61 -22.98
CA GLU A 200 14.60 -19.78 -22.29
C GLU A 200 14.27 -18.28 -22.38
N PRO A 201 14.69 -17.48 -21.38
CA PRO A 201 14.52 -16.04 -21.41
C PRO A 201 15.20 -15.43 -22.65
N THR A 202 14.48 -14.55 -23.32
CA THR A 202 15.05 -13.80 -24.45
C THR A 202 15.97 -12.68 -23.96
N ARG A 203 16.81 -12.14 -24.84
CA ARG A 203 17.65 -10.98 -24.51
C ARG A 203 16.82 -9.77 -24.02
N SER A 204 15.60 -9.59 -24.54
CA SER A 204 14.69 -8.54 -24.09
C SER A 204 14.22 -8.77 -22.65
N ASP A 205 13.94 -10.02 -22.26
CA ASP A 205 13.59 -10.37 -20.86
C ASP A 205 14.73 -10.03 -19.91
N VAL A 206 15.95 -10.41 -20.29
CA VAL A 206 17.16 -10.11 -19.49
C VAL A 206 17.38 -8.61 -19.36
N ASN A 207 17.20 -7.84 -20.44
CA ASN A 207 17.36 -6.38 -20.39
C ASN A 207 16.31 -5.72 -19.47
N ILE A 208 15.06 -6.14 -19.55
CA ILE A 208 13.98 -5.64 -18.68
C ILE A 208 14.28 -5.97 -17.20
N ALA A 209 14.68 -7.22 -16.94
CA ALA A 209 15.08 -7.64 -15.60
C ALA A 209 16.24 -6.79 -15.07
N PHE A 210 17.30 -6.66 -15.88
CA PHE A 210 18.47 -5.86 -15.51
C PHE A 210 18.08 -4.41 -15.21
N GLU A 211 17.26 -3.79 -16.04
CA GLU A 211 16.83 -2.41 -15.85
C GLU A 211 16.09 -2.18 -14.51
N ILE A 212 15.21 -3.12 -14.14
CA ILE A 212 14.49 -3.06 -12.86
C ILE A 212 15.45 -3.30 -11.69
N LEU A 213 16.19 -4.41 -11.74
CA LEU A 213 17.02 -4.86 -10.63
C LEU A 213 18.20 -3.93 -10.37
N ASP A 214 18.87 -3.41 -11.42
CA ASP A 214 19.97 -2.46 -11.30
C ASP A 214 19.50 -1.12 -10.68
N ALA A 215 18.35 -0.59 -11.13
CA ALA A 215 17.78 0.62 -10.54
C ALA A 215 17.48 0.45 -9.05
N ARG A 216 16.99 -0.73 -8.65
CA ARG A 216 16.67 -1.04 -7.26
C ARG A 216 17.90 -1.33 -6.41
N LEU A 217 18.92 -1.97 -7.00
CA LEU A 217 20.18 -2.26 -6.32
C LEU A 217 20.92 -0.97 -5.89
N ARG A 218 20.82 0.08 -6.70
CA ARG A 218 21.40 1.40 -6.39
C ARG A 218 20.67 2.15 -5.27
N SER A 219 19.46 1.72 -4.92
CA SER A 219 18.67 2.34 -3.86
C SER A 219 18.83 1.57 -2.55
N LYS A 220 19.27 2.27 -1.49
CA LYS A 220 19.49 1.66 -0.17
C LYS A 220 18.23 1.28 0.58
N ASP A 221 17.07 1.86 0.21
CA ASP A 221 15.84 1.78 1.00
C ASP A 221 14.77 0.88 0.37
N LYS A 222 15.02 0.37 -0.85
CA LYS A 222 14.04 -0.41 -1.60
C LYS A 222 14.20 -1.90 -1.36
N ILE A 223 13.08 -2.57 -1.09
CA ILE A 223 13.02 -4.01 -0.83
C ILE A 223 12.55 -4.72 -2.10
N THR A 224 13.23 -5.79 -2.47
CA THR A 224 12.91 -6.60 -3.66
C THR A 224 12.75 -8.05 -3.27
N ILE A 225 11.60 -8.62 -3.62
CA ILE A 225 11.21 -10.01 -3.37
C ILE A 225 11.07 -10.68 -4.73
N VAL A 226 11.72 -11.82 -4.93
CA VAL A 226 11.71 -12.53 -6.22
C VAL A 226 11.45 -14.00 -5.99
N SER A 227 10.48 -14.57 -6.74
CA SER A 227 10.30 -16.01 -6.89
C SER A 227 10.64 -16.45 -8.34
N SER A 228 11.24 -17.65 -8.47
CA SER A 228 11.59 -18.23 -9.78
C SER A 228 11.43 -19.76 -9.79
#